data_56636b9da072b9caba0ffe06b3550a23
#
_entry.id   56636b9da072b9caba0ffe06b3550a23
#
_cell.length_a   1.000
_cell.length_b   1.000
_cell.length_c   1.000
_cell.angle_alpha   90.00
_cell.angle_beta   90.00
_cell.angle_gamma   90.00
#
_symmetry.space_group_name_H-M   'P 1'
#
loop_
_entity.id
_entity.type
_entity.pdbx_description
1 polymer ?
#
loop_
_entity_poly.entity_id
_entity_poly.type
_entity_poly.pdbx_seq_one_letter_code
_entity_poly.pdbx_strand_id
1 'polypeptide(L)'
;MKRFHAHVAVKDLGQSIVFYSKLFGQTPSVERQDYAKWMLEDPRLNFAISSRGHAAGLNHFGFQADSAAELKSLKKLAEAASYGQVLDQGESACCYANSEKHWTVDPQGLAWEHFHTMSEAKEFGHDTANQTGACCIPVKASAQDGAQAKAACCIPNSEGPAAGACCG
;
A
#
# COMPACT_ATOMS: atom_id res chain seq x y z
N MET A 1 -7.27 13.30 13.38
CA MET A 1 -5.86 13.78 13.11
C MET A 1 -5.13 12.69 12.37
N LYS A 2 -4.58 13.00 11.18
CA LYS A 2 -3.95 12.02 10.27
C LYS A 2 -2.66 11.42 10.83
N ARG A 3 -2.36 10.20 10.44
CA ARG A 3 -1.12 9.51 10.75
C ARG A 3 -0.33 9.30 9.45
N PHE A 4 0.95 9.66 9.43
CA PHE A 4 1.78 9.36 8.28
C PHE A 4 1.92 7.84 8.13
N HIS A 5 1.82 7.33 6.91
CA HIS A 5 1.98 5.92 6.60
C HIS A 5 3.19 5.71 5.70
N ALA A 6 3.97 4.67 6.01
CA ALA A 6 5.06 4.19 5.19
C ALA A 6 5.05 2.67 5.15
N HIS A 7 5.17 2.09 3.96
CA HIS A 7 5.30 0.66 3.76
C HIS A 7 6.62 0.33 3.08
N VAL A 8 7.36 -0.60 3.67
CA VAL A 8 8.65 -1.07 3.17
C VAL A 8 8.58 -2.55 2.86
N ALA A 9 8.95 -2.94 1.65
CA ALA A 9 9.15 -4.33 1.29
C ALA A 9 10.52 -4.79 1.82
N VAL A 10 10.55 -5.97 2.47
CA VAL A 10 11.77 -6.52 3.09
C VAL A 10 12.02 -7.94 2.60
N LYS A 11 13.29 -8.34 2.57
CA LYS A 11 13.68 -9.71 2.21
C LYS A 11 13.51 -10.70 3.36
N ASP A 12 13.86 -10.25 4.57
CA ASP A 12 13.79 -11.02 5.81
C ASP A 12 12.94 -10.26 6.81
N LEU A 13 11.74 -10.79 7.06
CA LEU A 13 10.77 -10.16 7.96
C LEU A 13 11.26 -10.22 9.41
N GLY A 14 11.79 -11.36 9.85
CA GLY A 14 12.23 -11.53 11.24
C GLY A 14 13.38 -10.61 11.60
N GLN A 15 14.41 -10.52 10.74
CA GLN A 15 15.52 -9.61 10.94
C GLN A 15 15.04 -8.15 10.94
N SER A 16 14.10 -7.81 10.06
CA SER A 16 13.54 -6.47 9.96
C SER A 16 12.70 -6.10 11.19
N ILE A 17 11.93 -7.05 11.73
CA ILE A 17 11.16 -6.85 12.98
C ILE A 17 12.12 -6.53 14.13
N VAL A 18 13.21 -7.27 14.27
CA VAL A 18 14.21 -7.01 15.32
C VAL A 18 14.81 -5.61 15.17
N PHE A 19 15.16 -5.23 13.96
CA PHE A 19 15.75 -3.91 13.67
C PHE A 19 14.78 -2.78 14.00
N TYR A 20 13.56 -2.81 13.42
CA TYR A 20 12.59 -1.72 13.60
C TYR A 20 12.03 -1.66 15.03
N SER A 21 11.88 -2.79 15.72
CA SER A 21 11.47 -2.79 17.13
C SER A 21 12.49 -2.10 18.03
N LYS A 22 13.80 -2.29 17.76
CA LYS A 22 14.86 -1.57 18.47
C LYS A 22 14.89 -0.08 18.11
N LEU A 23 14.74 0.23 16.82
CA LEU A 23 14.75 1.61 16.33
C LEU A 23 13.60 2.44 16.90
N PHE A 24 12.42 1.84 16.98
CA PHE A 24 11.21 2.51 17.48
C PHE A 24 11.03 2.36 19.00
N GLY A 25 11.83 1.53 19.67
CA GLY A 25 11.73 1.29 21.11
C GLY A 25 10.47 0.53 21.53
N GLN A 26 9.77 -0.12 20.57
CA GLN A 26 8.56 -0.91 20.84
C GLN A 26 8.39 -2.06 19.86
N THR A 27 7.65 -3.10 20.27
CA THR A 27 7.28 -4.22 19.42
C THR A 27 6.20 -3.83 18.42
N PRO A 28 6.04 -4.58 17.30
CA PRO A 28 4.95 -4.32 16.36
C PRO A 28 3.57 -4.48 17.03
N SER A 29 2.64 -3.61 16.66
CA SER A 29 1.23 -3.69 17.09
C SER A 29 0.46 -4.80 16.37
N VAL A 30 0.92 -5.18 15.17
CA VAL A 30 0.42 -6.32 14.40
C VAL A 30 1.62 -7.08 13.85
N GLU A 31 1.64 -8.41 14.06
CA GLU A 31 2.64 -9.31 13.50
C GLU A 31 1.95 -10.51 12.87
N ARG A 32 2.34 -10.88 11.66
CA ARG A 32 1.87 -12.01 10.87
C ARG A 32 3.05 -12.69 10.20
N GLN A 33 2.84 -13.83 9.56
CA GLN A 33 3.90 -14.61 8.90
C GLN A 33 4.67 -13.81 7.83
N ASP A 34 4.03 -12.83 7.19
CA ASP A 34 4.53 -12.08 6.03
C ASP A 34 4.41 -10.55 6.19
N TYR A 35 4.01 -10.08 7.38
CA TYR A 35 3.69 -8.67 7.62
C TYR A 35 3.93 -8.27 9.07
N ALA A 36 4.42 -7.05 9.29
CA ALA A 36 4.43 -6.43 10.61
C ALA A 36 4.11 -4.93 10.51
N LYS A 37 3.48 -4.37 11.54
CA LYS A 37 3.06 -2.98 11.61
C LYS A 37 3.30 -2.38 12.98
N TRP A 38 3.83 -1.17 13.02
CA TRP A 38 3.98 -0.34 14.22
C TRP A 38 3.07 0.87 14.11
N MET A 39 2.40 1.17 15.22
CA MET A 39 1.58 2.37 15.38
C MET A 39 2.26 3.26 16.43
N LEU A 40 3.04 4.26 15.96
CA LEU A 40 3.74 5.19 16.83
C LEU A 40 2.86 6.42 17.10
N GLU A 41 2.93 6.98 18.28
CA GLU A 41 2.18 8.19 18.62
C GLU A 41 3.03 9.46 18.53
N ASP A 42 4.36 9.34 18.67
CA ASP A 42 5.31 10.44 18.55
C ASP A 42 6.55 10.00 17.74
N PRO A 43 6.71 10.40 16.47
CA PRO A 43 5.69 11.04 15.63
C PRO A 43 4.50 10.10 15.33
N ARG A 44 3.33 10.65 14.99
CA ARG A 44 2.19 9.83 14.57
C ARG A 44 2.46 9.13 13.25
N LEU A 45 2.88 7.87 13.35
CA LEU A 45 3.34 7.04 12.22
C LEU A 45 2.67 5.67 12.24
N ASN A 46 2.15 5.26 11.09
CA ASN A 46 1.80 3.88 10.77
C ASN A 46 2.92 3.33 9.88
N PHE A 47 3.82 2.56 10.45
CA PHE A 47 4.93 1.96 9.72
C PHE A 47 4.66 0.47 9.51
N ALA A 48 4.70 0.03 8.27
CA ALA A 48 4.46 -1.37 7.91
C ALA A 48 5.63 -1.94 7.11
N ILE A 49 5.88 -3.23 7.30
CA ILE A 49 6.82 -4.01 6.50
C ILE A 49 6.16 -5.30 6.03
N SER A 50 6.53 -5.77 4.83
CA SER A 50 6.09 -7.07 4.32
C SER A 50 7.15 -7.78 3.48
N SER A 51 7.09 -9.13 3.47
CA SER A 51 7.94 -10.00 2.65
C SER A 51 7.11 -10.73 1.59
N ARG A 52 6.45 -9.96 0.69
CA ARG A 52 5.46 -10.46 -0.28
C ARG A 52 5.91 -10.41 -1.73
N GLY A 53 7.21 -10.61 -1.98
CA GLY A 53 7.75 -10.71 -3.35
C GLY A 53 7.98 -9.39 -4.07
N HIS A 54 7.71 -8.24 -3.46
CA HIS A 54 8.14 -6.94 -3.98
C HIS A 54 9.66 -6.77 -3.82
N ALA A 55 10.25 -5.98 -4.70
CA ALA A 55 11.64 -5.56 -4.54
C ALA A 55 11.83 -4.88 -3.18
N ALA A 56 12.88 -5.25 -2.45
CA ALA A 56 13.14 -4.68 -1.13
C ALA A 56 13.42 -3.17 -1.24
N GLY A 57 12.86 -2.42 -0.32
CA GLY A 57 12.95 -0.97 -0.24
C GLY A 57 11.59 -0.33 0.02
N LEU A 58 11.52 0.99 -0.18
CA LEU A 58 10.28 1.73 -0.02
C LEU A 58 9.26 1.24 -1.05
N ASN A 59 8.08 0.83 -0.57
CA ASN A 59 6.98 0.39 -1.41
C ASN A 59 6.03 1.56 -1.71
N HIS A 60 5.53 2.25 -0.68
CA HIS A 60 4.71 3.44 -0.82
C HIS A 60 4.71 4.26 0.47
N PHE A 61 4.26 5.50 0.34
CA PHE A 61 3.86 6.38 1.43
C PHE A 61 2.36 6.60 1.47
N GLY A 62 1.88 7.33 2.49
CA GLY A 62 0.49 7.75 2.53
C GLY A 62 0.07 8.40 3.83
N PHE A 63 -1.26 8.47 3.99
CA PHE A 63 -1.87 8.96 5.20
C PHE A 63 -3.03 8.06 5.62
N GLN A 64 -2.99 7.61 6.87
CA GLN A 64 -4.13 6.99 7.51
C GLN A 64 -5.00 8.11 8.11
N ALA A 65 -6.26 8.15 7.70
CA ALA A 65 -7.27 9.05 8.24
C ALA A 65 -7.97 8.42 9.46
N ASP A 66 -8.29 9.22 10.48
CA ASP A 66 -9.04 8.77 11.65
C ASP A 66 -10.56 8.69 11.37
N SER A 67 -11.03 9.23 10.23
CA SER A 67 -12.43 9.20 9.84
C SER A 67 -12.62 9.25 8.31
N ALA A 68 -13.79 8.82 7.84
CA ALA A 68 -14.19 8.96 6.43
C ALA A 68 -14.22 10.43 5.95
N ALA A 69 -14.56 11.39 6.83
CA ALA A 69 -14.52 12.81 6.50
C ALA A 69 -13.10 13.31 6.25
N GLU A 70 -12.12 12.85 7.05
CA GLU A 70 -10.70 13.14 6.80
C GLU A 70 -10.20 12.48 5.52
N LEU A 71 -10.61 11.23 5.23
CA LEU A 71 -10.26 10.53 3.99
C LEU A 71 -10.78 11.29 2.77
N LYS A 72 -12.04 11.75 2.82
CA LYS A 72 -12.63 12.58 1.74
C LYS A 72 -11.86 13.90 1.54
N SER A 73 -11.37 14.49 2.62
CA SER A 73 -10.53 15.69 2.55
C SER A 73 -9.18 15.41 1.89
N LEU A 74 -8.54 14.27 2.23
CA LEU A 74 -7.30 13.81 1.60
C LEU A 74 -7.50 13.54 0.11
N LYS A 75 -8.64 12.95 -0.28
CA LYS A 75 -8.96 12.69 -1.69
C LYS A 75 -9.01 13.98 -2.50
N LYS A 76 -9.66 15.03 -1.99
CA LYS A 76 -9.68 16.35 -2.65
C LYS A 76 -8.29 16.95 -2.83
N LEU A 77 -7.40 16.80 -1.83
CA LEU A 77 -6.01 17.26 -1.94
C LEU A 77 -5.23 16.45 -2.98
N ALA A 78 -5.40 15.13 -3.00
CA ALA A 78 -4.78 14.25 -3.99
C ALA A 78 -5.27 14.56 -5.41
N GLU A 79 -6.57 14.79 -5.61
CA GLU A 79 -7.16 15.22 -6.89
C GLU A 79 -6.58 16.55 -7.38
N ALA A 80 -6.44 17.51 -6.48
CA ALA A 80 -5.83 18.80 -6.81
C ALA A 80 -4.33 18.67 -7.16
N ALA A 81 -3.57 17.84 -6.42
CA ALA A 81 -2.15 17.63 -6.63
C ALA A 81 -1.84 16.86 -7.92
N SER A 82 -2.69 15.92 -8.31
CA SER A 82 -2.51 15.01 -9.47
C SER A 82 -3.34 15.40 -10.68
N TYR A 83 -3.92 16.60 -10.70
CA TYR A 83 -4.82 17.06 -11.78
C TYR A 83 -6.00 16.10 -12.01
N GLY A 84 -6.57 15.55 -10.92
CA GLY A 84 -7.68 14.60 -10.97
C GLY A 84 -7.30 13.15 -11.18
N GLN A 85 -6.02 12.81 -11.25
CA GLN A 85 -5.55 11.42 -11.43
C GLN A 85 -5.47 10.70 -10.07
N VAL A 86 -6.61 10.32 -9.55
CA VAL A 86 -6.73 9.53 -8.32
C VAL A 86 -7.39 8.20 -8.64
N LEU A 87 -6.76 7.10 -8.25
CA LEU A 87 -7.35 5.77 -8.31
C LEU A 87 -8.15 5.53 -7.03
N ASP A 88 -9.48 5.54 -7.16
CA ASP A 88 -10.38 5.18 -6.08
C ASP A 88 -10.51 3.65 -6.03
N GLN A 89 -10.03 3.03 -4.98
CA GLN A 89 -10.14 1.59 -4.78
C GLN A 89 -11.39 1.22 -3.98
N GLY A 90 -12.04 2.21 -3.33
CA GLY A 90 -13.18 1.97 -2.49
C GLY A 90 -12.87 1.15 -1.24
N GLU A 91 -13.86 0.42 -0.76
CA GLU A 91 -13.70 -0.50 0.37
C GLU A 91 -13.01 -1.79 -0.07
N SER A 92 -11.95 -2.15 0.62
CA SER A 92 -11.19 -3.38 0.34
C SER A 92 -10.56 -3.95 1.59
N ALA A 93 -10.48 -5.29 1.64
CA ALA A 93 -9.66 -5.99 2.63
C ALA A 93 -8.22 -6.06 2.12
N CYS A 94 -7.31 -5.41 2.84
CA CYS A 94 -5.89 -5.43 2.51
C CYS A 94 -5.04 -5.23 3.76
N CYS A 95 -3.86 -5.87 3.80
CA CYS A 95 -2.91 -5.68 4.89
C CYS A 95 -3.50 -6.00 6.28
N TYR A 96 -4.35 -7.04 6.34
CA TYR A 96 -5.08 -7.48 7.54
C TYR A 96 -6.07 -6.44 8.09
N ALA A 97 -6.58 -5.55 7.24
CA ALA A 97 -7.57 -4.55 7.58
C ALA A 97 -8.61 -4.38 6.47
N ASN A 98 -9.86 -4.09 6.85
CA ASN A 98 -10.87 -3.56 5.94
C ASN A 98 -10.76 -2.05 5.95
N SER A 99 -10.51 -1.46 4.80
CA SER A 99 -10.28 -0.04 4.66
C SER A 99 -10.94 0.50 3.41
N GLU A 100 -11.43 1.74 3.49
CA GLU A 100 -11.72 2.55 2.30
C GLU A 100 -10.43 3.28 1.92
N LYS A 101 -10.06 3.26 0.64
CA LYS A 101 -8.79 3.84 0.20
C LYS A 101 -8.80 4.41 -1.21
N HIS A 102 -7.88 5.32 -1.44
CA HIS A 102 -7.54 5.82 -2.77
C HIS A 102 -6.03 6.05 -2.89
N TRP A 103 -5.57 6.08 -4.13
CA TRP A 103 -4.16 6.21 -4.48
C TRP A 103 -3.93 7.39 -5.39
N THR A 104 -2.77 8.01 -5.26
CA THR A 104 -2.19 8.91 -6.25
C THR A 104 -0.71 8.64 -6.43
N VAL A 105 -0.11 9.17 -7.48
CA VAL A 105 1.31 8.98 -7.80
C VAL A 105 1.96 10.34 -7.92
N ASP A 106 3.10 10.52 -7.28
CA ASP A 106 3.85 11.76 -7.38
C ASP A 106 4.59 11.88 -8.73
N PRO A 107 5.16 13.06 -9.06
CA PRO A 107 5.88 13.25 -10.32
C PRO A 107 7.06 12.31 -10.55
N GLN A 108 7.64 11.73 -9.49
CA GLN A 108 8.73 10.77 -9.55
C GLN A 108 8.25 9.33 -9.69
N GLY A 109 6.94 9.08 -9.63
CA GLY A 109 6.35 7.75 -9.75
C GLY A 109 6.16 7.04 -8.41
N LEU A 110 6.38 7.71 -7.28
CA LEU A 110 6.15 7.13 -5.97
C LEU A 110 4.64 7.10 -5.67
N ALA A 111 4.14 5.95 -5.26
CA ALA A 111 2.74 5.78 -4.89
C ALA A 111 2.43 6.35 -3.51
N TRP A 112 1.26 6.99 -3.38
CA TRP A 112 0.72 7.53 -2.14
C TRP A 112 -0.65 6.94 -1.87
N GLU A 113 -0.75 6.17 -0.79
CA GLU A 113 -1.99 5.56 -0.31
C GLU A 113 -2.65 6.46 0.74
N HIS A 114 -3.92 6.78 0.54
CA HIS A 114 -4.73 7.40 1.58
C HIS A 114 -5.85 6.45 1.96
N PHE A 115 -6.00 6.17 3.26
CA PHE A 115 -6.97 5.19 3.71
C PHE A 115 -7.56 5.51 5.07
N HIS A 116 -8.75 4.98 5.30
CA HIS A 116 -9.41 4.93 6.59
C HIS A 116 -9.71 3.47 6.94
N THR A 117 -9.14 2.99 8.05
CA THR A 117 -9.37 1.63 8.53
C THR A 117 -10.71 1.56 9.27
N MET A 118 -11.59 0.67 8.82
CA MET A 118 -12.91 0.45 9.43
C MET A 118 -12.90 -0.70 10.44
N SER A 119 -12.13 -1.76 10.16
CA SER A 119 -12.02 -2.93 11.03
C SER A 119 -10.74 -3.72 10.74
N GLU A 120 -10.35 -4.59 11.68
CA GLU A 120 -9.30 -5.58 11.43
C GLU A 120 -9.85 -6.73 10.57
N ALA A 121 -9.00 -7.29 9.70
CA ALA A 121 -9.27 -8.50 8.94
C ALA A 121 -8.33 -9.63 9.39
N LYS A 122 -8.84 -10.87 9.40
CA LYS A 122 -8.03 -12.05 9.77
C LYS A 122 -7.05 -12.46 8.68
N GLU A 123 -7.36 -12.11 7.44
CA GLU A 123 -6.59 -12.43 6.25
C GLU A 123 -6.05 -11.15 5.62
N PHE A 124 -5.00 -11.31 4.82
CA PHE A 124 -4.36 -10.14 4.18
C PHE A 124 -5.30 -9.41 3.22
N GLY A 125 -6.25 -10.07 2.68
CA GLY A 125 -7.25 -9.63 1.71
C GLY A 125 -7.28 -10.58 0.51
N HIS A 126 -8.47 -11.03 0.16
CA HIS A 126 -8.75 -11.70 -1.09
C HIS A 126 -9.57 -10.74 -1.95
N ASP A 127 -9.03 -10.32 -3.07
CA ASP A 127 -9.86 -9.79 -4.14
C ASP A 127 -10.72 -10.93 -4.67
N THR A 128 -12.02 -10.85 -4.45
CA THR A 128 -13.00 -11.83 -4.93
C THR A 128 -13.14 -11.82 -6.46
N ALA A 129 -12.38 -11.01 -7.16
CA ALA A 129 -12.46 -10.87 -8.62
C ALA A 129 -11.29 -11.44 -9.41
N ASN A 130 -10.10 -11.65 -8.84
CA ASN A 130 -9.00 -12.36 -9.50
C ASN A 130 -7.94 -12.81 -8.51
N GLN A 131 -7.42 -14.02 -8.68
CA GLN A 131 -6.50 -14.76 -7.82
C GLN A 131 -5.06 -14.20 -7.74
N THR A 132 -4.90 -12.90 -7.70
CA THR A 132 -3.62 -12.24 -7.46
C THR A 132 -3.77 -11.31 -6.26
N GLY A 133 -3.55 -11.86 -5.07
CA GLY A 133 -3.68 -11.16 -3.78
C GLY A 133 -2.63 -10.07 -3.56
N ALA A 134 -2.53 -9.12 -4.45
CA ALA A 134 -1.69 -7.95 -4.31
C ALA A 134 -2.56 -6.71 -4.11
N CYS A 135 -2.32 -5.95 -3.05
CA CYS A 135 -2.80 -4.58 -2.97
C CYS A 135 -2.24 -3.82 -4.17
N CYS A 136 -3.12 -3.39 -5.06
CA CYS A 136 -2.70 -2.74 -6.30
C CYS A 136 -2.07 -1.38 -6.00
N ILE A 137 -0.77 -1.25 -6.25
CA ILE A 137 -0.07 0.03 -6.22
C ILE A 137 -0.14 0.60 -7.63
N PRO A 138 -0.66 1.83 -7.83
CA PRO A 138 -0.60 2.45 -9.15
C PRO A 138 0.85 2.67 -9.54
N VAL A 139 1.23 2.20 -10.72
CA VAL A 139 2.54 2.49 -11.32
C VAL A 139 2.35 3.46 -12.46
N LYS A 140 3.25 4.45 -12.58
CA LYS A 140 3.24 5.39 -13.70
C LYS A 140 3.60 4.62 -14.97
N ALA A 141 2.68 4.57 -15.93
CA ALA A 141 3.02 4.09 -17.26
C ALA A 141 4.14 4.97 -17.84
N SER A 142 5.25 4.37 -18.27
CA SER A 142 6.30 5.10 -18.97
C SER A 142 5.70 5.75 -20.22
N ALA A 143 6.00 7.01 -20.45
CA ALA A 143 5.40 7.89 -21.46
C ALA A 143 5.78 7.53 -22.92
N GLN A 144 5.86 6.24 -23.28
CA GLN A 144 6.22 5.81 -24.64
C GLN A 144 5.12 5.10 -25.42
N ASP A 145 3.97 4.82 -24.80
CA ASP A 145 2.84 4.24 -25.52
C ASP A 145 1.57 5.05 -25.26
N GLY A 146 1.06 5.68 -26.31
CA GLY A 146 -0.17 6.48 -26.33
C GLY A 146 -1.44 5.63 -26.20
N ALA A 147 -1.50 4.75 -25.20
CA ALA A 147 -2.67 3.96 -24.86
C ALA A 147 -3.08 4.28 -23.42
N GLN A 148 -4.38 4.46 -23.23
CA GLN A 148 -5.03 4.73 -21.95
C GLN A 148 -4.38 3.99 -20.79
N ALA A 149 -3.97 4.73 -19.75
CA ALA A 149 -3.41 4.18 -18.52
C ALA A 149 -4.41 3.24 -17.85
N LYS A 150 -4.33 1.96 -18.16
CA LYS A 150 -4.94 0.91 -17.34
C LYS A 150 -4.05 0.74 -16.12
N ALA A 151 -4.64 0.78 -14.93
CA ALA A 151 -3.95 0.50 -13.68
C ALA A 151 -3.20 -0.85 -13.81
N ALA A 152 -1.87 -0.82 -13.78
CA ALA A 152 -1.07 -2.03 -13.81
C ALA A 152 -1.03 -2.61 -12.40
N CYS A 153 -1.82 -3.63 -12.16
CA CYS A 153 -1.95 -4.31 -10.87
C CYS A 153 -0.88 -5.36 -10.59
N CYS A 154 0.16 -5.52 -11.41
CA CYS A 154 1.16 -6.57 -11.18
C CYS A 154 2.54 -6.12 -11.63
N ILE A 155 3.55 -6.24 -10.77
CA ILE A 155 4.94 -6.33 -11.18
C ILE A 155 5.24 -7.81 -11.37
N PRO A 156 5.53 -8.30 -12.58
CA PRO A 156 5.92 -9.69 -12.77
C PRO A 156 7.28 -9.93 -12.11
N ASN A 157 7.37 -10.98 -11.31
CA ASN A 157 8.63 -11.51 -10.81
C ASN A 157 9.50 -11.92 -12.00
N SER A 158 10.72 -11.41 -12.08
CA SER A 158 11.66 -11.63 -13.17
C SER A 158 12.41 -12.96 -13.13
N GLU A 159 11.85 -14.05 -12.55
CA GLU A 159 12.43 -15.38 -12.68
C GLU A 159 11.34 -16.46 -12.59
N GLY A 160 10.83 -16.89 -13.73
CA GLY A 160 9.98 -18.06 -13.87
C GLY A 160 9.41 -18.18 -15.29
N PRO A 161 9.26 -19.40 -15.85
CA PRO A 161 8.98 -19.57 -17.27
C PRO A 161 7.54 -19.21 -17.63
N ALA A 162 7.47 -18.43 -18.67
CA ALA A 162 6.41 -18.27 -19.66
C ALA A 162 4.93 -18.33 -19.26
N ALA A 163 4.29 -17.25 -19.66
CA ALA A 163 2.98 -17.16 -20.28
C ALA A 163 1.74 -17.30 -19.39
N GLY A 164 0.99 -16.24 -19.37
CA GLY A 164 -0.43 -16.39 -19.30
C GLY A 164 -1.17 -15.33 -18.53
N ALA A 165 -1.69 -14.38 -19.25
CA ALA A 165 -2.86 -13.59 -18.89
C ALA A 165 -2.70 -12.61 -17.73
N CYS A 166 -2.14 -11.47 -18.01
CA CYS A 166 -2.56 -10.24 -17.36
C CYS A 166 -3.97 -9.87 -17.84
N CYS A 167 -4.87 -9.76 -16.90
CA CYS A 167 -6.17 -9.09 -16.93
C CYS A 167 -6.83 -8.87 -18.31
N GLY A 168 -7.81 -9.71 -18.64
CA GLY A 168 -8.89 -9.37 -19.54
C GLY A 168 -9.98 -8.61 -18.79
#